data_d95c2c165329a8b63fc5ec960ed08ce5
#
_entry.id   d95c2c165329a8b63fc5ec960ed08ce5
#
_cell.length_a   1.000
_cell.length_b   1.000
_cell.length_c   1.000
_cell.angle_alpha   90.00
_cell.angle_beta   90.00
_cell.angle_gamma   90.00
#
_symmetry.space_group_name_H-M   'P 1'
#
loop_
_entity.id
_entity.type
_entity.pdbx_description
1 polymer ?
#
loop_
_entity_poly.entity_id
_entity_poly.type
_entity_poly.pdbx_seq_one_letter_code
_entity_poly.pdbx_strand_id
1 'polypeptide(L)'
;MHTISIFVDQNRMPKLASYFECQTHLAKKLRNSANFIIRNLRTGLKKDPVDRTSNENEVIETVRIGIEMANEKLQKDVDRLTKQLQSLPASDPARTKIQKRIENKQKNHPIMPTSDHWMLTYETLDAVMKNTKNPDYYAMPSQANQQVLRKVLKDWKSHFELLASYRQNPGNFKAQPK
;
A
#
# COMPACT_ATOMS: atom_id res chain seq x y z
N MET A 1 21.20 12.99 -5.25
CA MET A 1 20.16 12.83 -6.27
C MET A 1 19.78 14.22 -6.76
N HIS A 2 20.08 14.57 -8.00
CA HIS A 2 19.76 15.89 -8.53
C HIS A 2 18.32 15.86 -9.05
N THR A 3 17.49 16.77 -8.56
CA THR A 3 16.11 16.94 -9.04
C THR A 3 16.11 18.00 -10.12
N ILE A 4 15.67 17.63 -11.32
CA ILE A 4 15.47 18.57 -12.43
C ILE A 4 13.99 18.97 -12.40
N SER A 5 13.71 20.25 -12.25
CA SER A 5 12.36 20.79 -12.37
C SER A 5 12.12 21.19 -13.83
N ILE A 6 11.12 20.61 -14.44
CA ILE A 6 10.70 20.97 -15.82
C ILE A 6 9.40 21.78 -15.69
N PHE A 7 9.45 23.00 -16.21
CA PHE A 7 8.26 23.85 -16.32
C PHE A 7 7.52 23.55 -17.62
N VAL A 8 6.27 23.12 -17.54
CA VAL A 8 5.41 22.84 -18.69
C VAL A 8 4.49 24.02 -18.91
N ASP A 9 4.75 24.79 -19.97
CA ASP A 9 3.90 25.91 -20.38
C ASP A 9 2.71 25.35 -21.17
N GLN A 10 1.49 25.58 -20.68
CA GLN A 10 0.25 25.12 -21.29
C GLN A 10 0.05 25.66 -22.73
N ASN A 11 0.49 26.90 -22.99
CA ASN A 11 0.35 27.51 -24.31
C ASN A 11 1.36 26.95 -25.31
N ARG A 12 2.59 26.63 -24.86
CA ARG A 12 3.65 26.10 -25.73
C ARG A 12 3.59 24.59 -25.91
N MET A 13 3.09 23.88 -24.91
CA MET A 13 3.05 22.41 -24.88
C MET A 13 1.68 21.87 -24.44
N PRO A 14 0.58 22.21 -25.16
CA PRO A 14 -0.79 21.90 -24.68
C PRO A 14 -1.05 20.41 -24.51
N LYS A 15 -0.52 19.55 -25.40
CA LYS A 15 -0.69 18.09 -25.28
C LYS A 15 0.02 17.53 -24.03
N LEU A 16 1.19 18.05 -23.70
CA LEU A 16 1.95 17.62 -22.53
C LEU A 16 1.27 18.12 -21.24
N ALA A 17 0.78 19.35 -21.24
CA ALA A 17 0.02 19.91 -20.13
C ALA A 17 -1.25 19.09 -19.86
N SER A 18 -2.05 18.81 -20.88
CA SER A 18 -3.25 17.96 -20.77
C SER A 18 -2.93 16.55 -20.27
N TYR A 19 -1.83 15.96 -20.70
CA TYR A 19 -1.38 14.66 -20.18
C TYR A 19 -1.08 14.72 -18.67
N PHE A 20 -0.34 15.73 -18.20
CA PHE A 20 -0.03 15.88 -16.77
C PHE A 20 -1.27 16.20 -15.94
N GLU A 21 -2.21 16.98 -16.44
CA GLU A 21 -3.50 17.23 -15.80
C GLU A 21 -4.29 15.93 -15.62
N CYS A 22 -4.37 15.11 -16.67
CA CYS A 22 -5.00 13.79 -16.60
C CYS A 22 -4.32 12.89 -15.56
N GLN A 23 -2.98 12.77 -15.57
CA GLN A 23 -2.24 11.97 -14.59
C GLN A 23 -2.45 12.50 -13.15
N THR A 24 -2.50 13.81 -12.96
CA THR A 24 -2.77 14.43 -11.66
C THR A 24 -4.17 14.08 -11.16
N HIS A 25 -5.18 14.09 -12.05
CA HIS A 25 -6.55 13.72 -11.71
C HIS A 25 -6.65 12.24 -11.31
N LEU A 26 -6.01 11.34 -12.06
CA LEU A 26 -5.96 9.92 -11.74
C LEU A 26 -5.23 9.67 -10.40
N ALA A 27 -4.12 10.36 -10.16
CA ALA A 27 -3.41 10.27 -8.89
C ALA A 27 -4.25 10.73 -7.70
N LYS A 28 -5.06 11.78 -7.85
CA LYS A 28 -6.03 12.24 -6.82
C LYS A 28 -7.09 11.17 -6.55
N LYS A 29 -7.66 10.53 -7.58
CA LYS A 29 -8.62 9.44 -7.43
C LYS A 29 -8.02 8.28 -6.65
N LEU A 30 -6.85 7.79 -7.06
CA LEU A 30 -6.15 6.70 -6.38
C LEU A 30 -5.82 7.06 -4.92
N ARG A 31 -5.36 8.29 -4.66
CA ARG A 31 -5.12 8.80 -3.30
C ARG A 31 -6.39 8.76 -2.46
N ASN A 32 -7.53 9.16 -3.02
CA ASN A 32 -8.81 9.14 -2.33
C ASN A 32 -9.26 7.71 -2.02
N SER A 33 -9.14 6.78 -2.98
CA SER A 33 -9.43 5.35 -2.76
C SER A 33 -8.55 4.76 -1.66
N ALA A 34 -7.25 5.04 -1.66
CA ALA A 34 -6.33 4.58 -0.62
C ALA A 34 -6.68 5.18 0.76
N ASN A 35 -6.97 6.48 0.82
CA ASN A 35 -7.39 7.14 2.06
C ASN A 35 -8.73 6.59 2.58
N PHE A 36 -9.68 6.29 1.69
CA PHE A 36 -10.96 5.67 2.05
C PHE A 36 -10.73 4.32 2.72
N ILE A 37 -9.90 3.47 2.13
CA ILE A 37 -9.55 2.15 2.70
C ILE A 37 -8.89 2.33 4.08
N ILE A 38 -7.84 3.12 4.18
CA ILE A 38 -7.08 3.27 5.44
C ILE A 38 -7.96 3.85 6.55
N ARG A 39 -8.78 4.85 6.24
CA ARG A 39 -9.67 5.49 7.23
C ARG A 39 -10.72 4.51 7.76
N ASN A 40 -11.48 3.87 6.86
CA ASN A 40 -12.55 2.97 7.26
C ASN A 40 -12.01 1.71 7.94
N LEU A 41 -10.87 1.18 7.50
CA LEU A 41 -10.19 0.08 8.16
C LEU A 41 -9.83 0.45 9.61
N ARG A 42 -9.16 1.60 9.80
CA ARG A 42 -8.75 2.08 11.14
C ARG A 42 -9.93 2.28 12.07
N THR A 43 -11.01 2.91 11.60
CA THR A 43 -12.19 3.17 12.42
C THR A 43 -12.97 1.88 12.70
N GLY A 44 -13.16 1.04 11.69
CA GLY A 44 -13.91 -0.20 11.82
C GLY A 44 -13.21 -1.25 12.68
N LEU A 45 -11.87 -1.34 12.66
CA LEU A 45 -11.13 -2.27 13.54
C LEU A 45 -11.19 -1.90 15.03
N LYS A 46 -11.55 -0.66 15.37
CA LYS A 46 -11.67 -0.18 16.76
C LYS A 46 -13.07 -0.33 17.32
N LYS A 47 -14.04 -0.68 16.48
CA LYS A 47 -15.45 -0.84 16.86
C LYS A 47 -15.82 -2.30 16.96
N ASP A 48 -16.80 -2.60 17.81
CA ASP A 48 -17.46 -3.89 17.77
C ASP A 48 -18.14 -4.10 16.40
N PRO A 49 -18.20 -5.35 15.90
CA PRO A 49 -18.78 -5.64 14.58
C PRO A 49 -20.20 -5.09 14.39
N VAL A 50 -21.00 -5.02 15.43
CA VAL A 50 -22.39 -4.49 15.39
C VAL A 50 -22.46 -2.98 15.24
N ASP A 51 -21.39 -2.26 15.66
CA ASP A 51 -21.34 -0.79 15.62
C ASP A 51 -20.68 -0.24 14.34
N ARG A 52 -20.21 -1.14 13.48
CA ARG A 52 -19.55 -0.75 12.23
C ARG A 52 -20.55 -0.26 11.19
N THR A 53 -20.18 0.78 10.49
CA THR A 53 -20.91 1.22 9.31
C THR A 53 -20.76 0.22 8.16
N SER A 54 -21.67 0.30 7.17
CA SER A 54 -21.58 -0.50 5.94
C SER A 54 -20.23 -0.34 5.25
N ASN A 55 -19.72 0.89 5.12
CA ASN A 55 -18.42 1.16 4.50
C ASN A 55 -17.24 0.54 5.28
N GLU A 56 -17.30 0.55 6.61
CA GLU A 56 -16.27 -0.06 7.45
C GLU A 56 -16.25 -1.59 7.29
N ASN A 57 -17.41 -2.22 7.26
CA ASN A 57 -17.53 -3.66 7.02
C ASN A 57 -17.05 -4.04 5.62
N GLU A 58 -17.48 -3.30 4.58
CA GLU A 58 -17.06 -3.51 3.20
C GLU A 58 -15.55 -3.39 3.05
N VAL A 59 -14.93 -2.37 3.65
CA VAL A 59 -13.48 -2.17 3.58
C VAL A 59 -12.73 -3.27 4.32
N ILE A 60 -13.16 -3.68 5.52
CA ILE A 60 -12.52 -4.77 6.27
C ILE A 60 -12.56 -6.05 5.44
N GLU A 61 -13.71 -6.37 4.84
CA GLU A 61 -13.88 -7.54 4.00
C GLU A 61 -13.03 -7.45 2.71
N THR A 62 -12.99 -6.30 2.06
CA THR A 62 -12.14 -6.04 0.90
C THR A 62 -10.66 -6.25 1.22
N VAL A 63 -10.20 -5.76 2.37
CA VAL A 63 -8.82 -5.94 2.81
C VAL A 63 -8.54 -7.42 3.12
N ARG A 64 -9.46 -8.12 3.79
CA ARG A 64 -9.35 -9.55 4.09
C ARG A 64 -9.20 -10.37 2.80
N ILE A 65 -10.10 -10.20 1.86
CA ILE A 65 -10.07 -10.89 0.55
C ILE A 65 -8.77 -10.58 -0.20
N GLY A 66 -8.35 -9.32 -0.25
CA GLY A 66 -7.12 -8.92 -0.92
C GLY A 66 -5.88 -9.57 -0.34
N ILE A 67 -5.81 -9.71 0.99
CA ILE A 67 -4.71 -10.38 1.71
C ILE A 67 -4.76 -11.90 1.48
N GLU A 68 -5.92 -12.52 1.58
CA GLU A 68 -6.07 -13.96 1.33
C GLU A 68 -5.61 -14.34 -0.07
N MET A 69 -6.07 -13.62 -1.10
CA MET A 69 -5.63 -13.82 -2.48
C MET A 69 -4.12 -13.61 -2.68
N ALA A 70 -3.52 -12.65 -1.94
CA ALA A 70 -2.08 -12.43 -1.99
C ALA A 70 -1.32 -13.60 -1.36
N ASN A 71 -1.78 -14.08 -0.21
CA ASN A 71 -1.17 -15.21 0.49
C ASN A 71 -1.29 -16.52 -0.29
N GLU A 72 -2.42 -16.77 -0.95
CA GLU A 72 -2.58 -17.93 -1.85
C GLU A 72 -1.57 -17.90 -3.02
N LYS A 73 -1.39 -16.74 -3.65
CA LYS A 73 -0.40 -16.57 -4.72
C LYS A 73 1.02 -16.76 -4.20
N LEU A 74 1.30 -16.22 -3.02
CA LEU A 74 2.59 -16.37 -2.36
C LEU A 74 2.88 -17.84 -2.03
N GLN A 75 1.89 -18.57 -1.50
CA GLN A 75 2.04 -19.99 -1.19
C GLN A 75 2.35 -20.82 -2.45
N LYS A 76 1.60 -20.60 -3.54
CA LYS A 76 1.88 -21.25 -4.84
C LYS A 76 3.31 -20.96 -5.34
N ASP A 77 3.79 -19.74 -5.17
CA ASP A 77 5.15 -19.37 -5.52
C ASP A 77 6.20 -20.04 -4.63
N VAL A 78 5.95 -20.14 -3.32
CA VAL A 78 6.82 -20.84 -2.35
C VAL A 78 6.88 -22.33 -2.69
N ASP A 79 5.74 -22.97 -2.96
CA ASP A 79 5.66 -24.37 -3.34
C ASP A 79 6.46 -24.65 -4.62
N ARG A 80 6.35 -23.77 -5.63
CA ARG A 80 7.13 -23.87 -6.87
C ARG A 80 8.63 -23.76 -6.62
N LEU A 81 9.06 -22.79 -5.80
CA LEU A 81 10.47 -22.60 -5.43
C LEU A 81 11.00 -23.78 -4.61
N THR A 82 10.18 -24.35 -3.73
CA THR A 82 10.54 -25.52 -2.93
C THR A 82 10.75 -26.75 -3.82
N LYS A 83 9.85 -26.99 -4.77
CA LYS A 83 10.04 -28.07 -5.77
C LYS A 83 11.34 -27.86 -6.58
N GLN A 84 11.59 -26.63 -7.02
CA GLN A 84 12.84 -26.29 -7.72
C GLN A 84 14.07 -26.54 -6.83
N LEU A 85 14.01 -26.19 -5.55
CA LEU A 85 15.08 -26.43 -4.59
C LEU A 85 15.36 -27.92 -4.40
N GLN A 86 14.32 -28.76 -4.36
CA GLN A 86 14.42 -30.20 -4.22
C GLN A 86 15.03 -30.89 -5.47
N SER A 87 14.80 -30.34 -6.66
CA SER A 87 15.32 -30.89 -7.92
C SER A 87 16.78 -30.55 -8.17
N LEU A 88 17.40 -29.62 -7.43
CA LEU A 88 18.78 -29.22 -7.59
C LEU A 88 19.74 -30.12 -6.77
N PRO A 89 20.93 -30.46 -7.28
CA PRO A 89 21.96 -31.14 -6.53
C PRO A 89 22.38 -30.40 -5.26
N ALA A 90 22.79 -31.11 -4.22
CA ALA A 90 23.14 -30.50 -2.93
C ALA A 90 24.28 -29.47 -3.03
N SER A 91 25.20 -29.65 -3.97
CA SER A 91 26.36 -28.79 -4.24
C SER A 91 26.03 -27.56 -5.13
N ASP A 92 24.81 -27.42 -5.66
CA ASP A 92 24.50 -26.36 -6.59
C ASP A 92 24.41 -24.99 -5.87
N PRO A 93 25.18 -23.97 -6.27
CA PRO A 93 25.16 -22.64 -5.64
C PRO A 93 23.81 -21.90 -5.80
N ALA A 94 22.95 -22.32 -6.74
CA ALA A 94 21.63 -21.77 -6.92
C ALA A 94 20.71 -22.09 -5.72
N ARG A 95 20.97 -23.17 -4.97
CA ARG A 95 20.20 -23.55 -3.78
C ARG A 95 20.13 -22.42 -2.75
N THR A 96 21.27 -21.82 -2.44
CA THR A 96 21.33 -20.71 -1.46
C THR A 96 20.49 -19.49 -1.89
N LYS A 97 20.48 -19.17 -3.20
CA LYS A 97 19.65 -18.09 -3.72
C LYS A 97 18.16 -18.39 -3.62
N ILE A 98 17.77 -19.61 -3.95
CA ILE A 98 16.35 -20.05 -3.88
C ILE A 98 15.90 -20.08 -2.42
N GLN A 99 16.72 -20.64 -1.52
CA GLN A 99 16.42 -20.67 -0.08
C GLN A 99 16.16 -19.27 0.47
N LYS A 100 17.06 -18.32 0.22
CA LYS A 100 16.89 -16.92 0.64
C LYS A 100 15.61 -16.28 0.05
N ARG A 101 15.24 -16.64 -1.18
CA ARG A 101 13.98 -16.15 -1.80
C ARG A 101 12.75 -16.69 -1.09
N ILE A 102 12.75 -17.97 -0.71
CA ILE A 102 11.67 -18.59 0.08
C ILE A 102 11.53 -17.89 1.43
N GLU A 103 12.63 -17.78 2.18
CA GLU A 103 12.67 -17.11 3.48
C GLU A 103 12.15 -15.67 3.41
N ASN A 104 12.62 -14.88 2.42
CA ASN A 104 12.16 -13.51 2.24
C ASN A 104 10.67 -13.43 1.91
N LYS A 105 10.14 -14.36 1.09
CA LYS A 105 8.71 -14.41 0.79
C LYS A 105 7.88 -14.76 2.02
N GLN A 106 8.31 -15.73 2.81
CA GLN A 106 7.63 -16.13 4.04
C GLN A 106 7.67 -15.04 5.12
N LYS A 107 8.78 -14.30 5.21
CA LYS A 107 8.90 -13.19 6.17
C LYS A 107 8.04 -11.98 5.83
N ASN A 108 7.85 -11.70 4.55
CA ASN A 108 7.18 -10.48 4.07
C ASN A 108 5.77 -10.75 3.52
N HIS A 109 5.04 -11.73 4.09
CA HIS A 109 3.66 -11.98 3.67
C HIS A 109 2.70 -10.91 4.21
N PRO A 110 1.64 -10.56 3.47
CA PRO A 110 0.61 -9.66 3.96
C PRO A 110 -0.12 -10.24 5.17
N ILE A 111 -0.26 -9.43 6.21
CA ILE A 111 -0.95 -9.82 7.45
C ILE A 111 -2.18 -8.94 7.63
N MET A 112 -3.28 -9.54 8.11
CA MET A 112 -4.50 -8.80 8.43
C MET A 112 -4.23 -7.84 9.58
N PRO A 113 -4.54 -6.54 9.43
CA PRO A 113 -4.39 -5.55 10.49
C PRO A 113 -5.32 -5.85 11.68
N THR A 114 -4.90 -5.40 12.85
CA THR A 114 -5.67 -5.49 14.10
C THR A 114 -5.98 -4.08 14.63
N SER A 115 -6.79 -3.98 15.70
CA SER A 115 -7.08 -2.69 16.36
C SER A 115 -5.82 -1.94 16.79
N ASP A 116 -4.81 -2.67 17.27
CA ASP A 116 -3.56 -2.10 17.79
C ASP A 116 -2.53 -1.85 16.68
N HIS A 117 -2.55 -2.69 15.64
CA HIS A 117 -1.66 -2.63 14.47
C HIS A 117 -2.47 -2.47 13.19
N TRP A 118 -3.24 -1.37 13.12
CA TRP A 118 -4.16 -1.10 12.02
C TRP A 118 -3.48 -0.53 10.76
N MET A 119 -2.25 0.00 10.86
CA MET A 119 -1.56 0.63 9.74
C MET A 119 -1.15 -0.41 8.71
N LEU A 120 -1.68 -0.28 7.51
CA LEU A 120 -1.28 -1.13 6.38
C LEU A 120 0.19 -0.86 6.00
N THR A 121 0.91 -1.92 5.64
CA THR A 121 2.19 -1.76 4.92
C THR A 121 1.92 -1.43 3.45
N TYR A 122 2.95 -0.93 2.76
CA TYR A 122 2.86 -0.69 1.33
C TYR A 122 2.50 -1.98 0.57
N GLU A 123 3.17 -3.07 0.92
CA GLU A 123 2.99 -4.38 0.29
C GLU A 123 1.54 -4.88 0.46
N THR A 124 0.98 -4.71 1.64
CA THR A 124 -0.42 -5.09 1.93
C THR A 124 -1.40 -4.23 1.16
N LEU A 125 -1.24 -2.89 1.16
CA LEU A 125 -2.13 -1.99 0.44
C LEU A 125 -2.05 -2.21 -1.08
N ASP A 126 -0.85 -2.38 -1.64
CA ASP A 126 -0.63 -2.69 -3.05
C ASP A 126 -1.28 -4.03 -3.43
N ALA A 127 -1.14 -5.06 -2.58
CA ALA A 127 -1.77 -6.36 -2.79
C ALA A 127 -3.31 -6.27 -2.75
N VAL A 128 -3.87 -5.54 -1.81
CA VAL A 128 -5.32 -5.29 -1.73
C VAL A 128 -5.80 -4.63 -3.00
N MET A 129 -5.20 -3.50 -3.41
CA MET A 129 -5.59 -2.76 -4.61
C MET A 129 -5.52 -3.62 -5.89
N LYS A 130 -4.49 -4.45 -6.02
CA LYS A 130 -4.31 -5.37 -7.15
C LYS A 130 -5.33 -6.49 -7.16
N ASN A 131 -5.49 -7.19 -6.05
CA ASN A 131 -6.29 -8.40 -5.99
C ASN A 131 -7.80 -8.09 -6.04
N THR A 132 -8.23 -6.96 -5.50
CA THR A 132 -9.61 -6.48 -5.60
C THR A 132 -9.90 -5.74 -6.91
N LYS A 133 -8.91 -5.66 -7.82
CA LYS A 133 -9.03 -4.98 -9.12
C LYS A 133 -9.54 -3.55 -9.00
N ASN A 134 -8.99 -2.79 -8.04
CA ASN A 134 -9.41 -1.40 -7.83
C ASN A 134 -9.24 -0.58 -9.12
N PRO A 135 -10.29 0.07 -9.66
CA PRO A 135 -10.24 0.74 -10.94
C PRO A 135 -9.28 1.93 -10.95
N ASP A 136 -9.19 2.68 -9.85
CA ASP A 136 -8.29 3.84 -9.75
C ASP A 136 -6.82 3.41 -9.73
N TYR A 137 -6.55 2.20 -9.20
CA TYR A 137 -5.19 1.63 -9.23
C TYR A 137 -4.78 1.27 -10.66
N TYR A 138 -5.66 0.68 -11.46
CA TYR A 138 -5.34 0.26 -12.82
C TYR A 138 -5.44 1.37 -13.86
N ALA A 139 -6.00 2.52 -13.51
CA ALA A 139 -6.10 3.69 -14.40
C ALA A 139 -4.75 4.38 -14.65
N MET A 140 -3.70 4.06 -13.89
CA MET A 140 -2.39 4.70 -13.97
C MET A 140 -1.29 3.68 -14.32
N PRO A 141 -0.15 4.14 -14.90
CA PRO A 141 1.04 3.32 -15.04
C PRO A 141 1.50 2.75 -13.69
N SER A 142 1.93 1.49 -13.66
CA SER A 142 2.24 0.76 -12.42
C SER A 142 3.26 1.44 -11.51
N GLN A 143 4.27 2.10 -12.07
CA GLN A 143 5.27 2.83 -11.28
C GLN A 143 4.67 4.09 -10.64
N ALA A 144 3.78 4.79 -11.33
CA ALA A 144 3.14 6.00 -10.82
C ALA A 144 2.16 5.66 -9.68
N ASN A 145 1.31 4.64 -9.85
CA ASN A 145 0.36 4.23 -8.82
C ASN A 145 1.07 3.76 -7.54
N GLN A 146 2.18 3.02 -7.67
CA GLN A 146 3.00 2.60 -6.52
C GLN A 146 3.55 3.81 -5.74
N GLN A 147 4.00 4.85 -6.43
CA GLN A 147 4.50 6.07 -5.76
C GLN A 147 3.37 6.80 -5.04
N VAL A 148 2.16 6.86 -5.63
CA VAL A 148 0.99 7.45 -4.97
C VAL A 148 0.67 6.70 -3.67
N LEU A 149 0.62 5.36 -3.68
CA LEU A 149 0.36 4.57 -2.47
C LEU A 149 1.44 4.77 -1.41
N ARG A 150 2.73 4.76 -1.79
CA ARG A 150 3.84 5.03 -0.86
C ARG A 150 3.73 6.41 -0.22
N LYS A 151 3.35 7.42 -1.01
CA LYS A 151 3.15 8.79 -0.52
C LYS A 151 1.99 8.85 0.47
N VAL A 152 0.86 8.21 0.18
CA VAL A 152 -0.30 8.14 1.09
C VAL A 152 0.10 7.54 2.44
N LEU A 153 0.76 6.40 2.44
CA LEU A 153 1.19 5.74 3.68
C LEU A 153 2.21 6.56 4.45
N LYS A 154 3.14 7.23 3.76
CA LYS A 154 4.08 8.17 4.39
C LYS A 154 3.34 9.34 5.05
N ASP A 155 2.34 9.92 4.38
CA ASP A 155 1.55 11.03 4.91
C ASP A 155 0.78 10.61 6.17
N TRP A 156 0.16 9.42 6.17
CA TRP A 156 -0.50 8.86 7.35
C TRP A 156 0.47 8.63 8.50
N LYS A 157 1.63 8.02 8.24
CA LYS A 157 2.67 7.80 9.26
C LYS A 157 3.12 9.11 9.87
N SER A 158 3.49 10.10 9.05
CA SER A 158 3.92 11.42 9.51
C SER A 158 2.85 12.14 10.33
N HIS A 159 1.57 12.03 9.92
CA HIS A 159 0.46 12.62 10.68
C HIS A 159 0.36 12.03 12.09
N PHE A 160 0.47 10.70 12.24
CA PHE A 160 0.40 10.06 13.56
C PHE A 160 1.63 10.29 14.41
N GLU A 161 2.81 10.38 13.82
CA GLU A 161 4.04 10.79 14.52
C GLU A 161 3.90 12.23 15.06
N LEU A 162 3.33 13.13 14.26
CA LEU A 162 3.08 14.51 14.65
C LEU A 162 2.03 14.60 15.79
N LEU A 163 0.96 13.81 15.71
CA LEU A 163 -0.04 13.71 16.79
C LEU A 163 0.56 13.15 18.09
N ALA A 164 1.43 12.17 18.00
CA ALA A 164 2.14 11.61 19.16
C ALA A 164 3.04 12.67 19.81
N SER A 165 3.81 13.41 19.01
CA SER A 165 4.65 14.51 19.47
C SER A 165 3.82 15.63 20.12
N TYR A 166 2.67 15.98 19.54
CA TYR A 166 1.74 16.96 20.12
C TYR A 166 1.24 16.52 21.50
N ARG A 167 0.87 15.24 21.65
CA ARG A 167 0.38 14.71 22.94
C ARG A 167 1.45 14.76 24.05
N GLN A 168 2.71 14.55 23.67
CA GLN A 168 3.83 14.62 24.61
C GLN A 168 4.18 16.06 25.00
N ASN A 169 4.18 16.99 24.04
CA ASN A 169 4.60 18.38 24.23
C ASN A 169 3.67 19.36 23.50
N PRO A 170 2.44 19.60 23.98
CA PRO A 170 1.49 20.49 23.29
C PRO A 170 2.01 21.93 23.12
N GLY A 171 2.80 22.43 24.07
CA GLY A 171 3.35 23.79 24.05
C GLY A 171 4.30 24.10 22.89
N ASN A 172 4.84 23.06 22.22
CA ASN A 172 5.70 23.24 21.05
C ASN A 172 4.91 23.49 19.74
N PHE A 173 3.59 23.47 19.80
CA PHE A 173 2.72 23.57 18.63
C PHE A 173 1.80 24.77 18.73
N LYS A 174 1.57 25.48 17.62
CA LYS A 174 0.58 26.57 17.55
C LYS A 174 -0.87 26.07 17.67
N ALA A 175 -1.14 24.86 17.23
CA ALA A 175 -2.45 24.20 17.30
C ALA A 175 -2.29 22.69 17.17
N GLN A 176 -3.35 21.94 17.57
CA GLN A 176 -3.40 20.49 17.38
C GLN A 176 -3.33 20.16 15.88
N PRO A 177 -2.45 19.23 15.47
CA PRO A 177 -2.43 18.71 14.11
C PRO A 177 -3.76 18.08 13.70
N LYS A 178 -4.25 18.46 12.53
CA LYS A 178 -5.54 18.01 11.97
C LYS A 178 -5.32 16.91 10.95
#